data_b512e1d90c1bb456ab0f3f08e722406b
#
_entry.id   b512e1d90c1bb456ab0f3f08e722406b
#
_cell.length_a   1.000
_cell.length_b   1.000
_cell.length_c   1.000
_cell.angle_alpha   90.00
_cell.angle_beta   90.00
_cell.angle_gamma   90.00
#
_symmetry.space_group_name_H-M   'P 1'
#
loop_
_entity.id
_entity.type
_entity.pdbx_description
1 polymer ?
#
loop_
_entity_poly.entity_id
_entity_poly.type
_entity_poly.pdbx_seq_one_letter_code
_entity_poly.pdbx_strand_id
1 'polypeptide(L)'
;GVKQLSSIEDEYKGVRQGTGVADNRYSTHSQTTITPSSKIIVMSAAEVWFLRAEAALRYNTGDDVENCYKQGVTVSFAQWDANGVSDYLESDDRPAAYVDVFDAKFNADAPSTITPKWDNTADKEEKLERIITQKWLALYPEGCEAWAEQRRTGYPRLIKVAVKDRKS
;
A
#
# COMPACT_ATOMS: atom_id res chain seq x y z
N GLY A 1 3.52 1.60 -12.46
CA GLY A 1 2.91 2.83 -12.07
C GLY A 1 1.41 2.89 -12.32
N VAL A 2 0.81 3.89 -11.75
CA VAL A 2 -0.61 4.21 -11.93
C VAL A 2 -0.71 5.51 -12.71
N LYS A 3 -1.58 5.53 -13.72
CA LYS A 3 -1.86 6.74 -14.48
C LYS A 3 -3.10 7.40 -13.91
N GLN A 4 -3.00 8.66 -13.56
CA GLN A 4 -4.16 9.46 -13.21
C GLN A 4 -4.96 9.78 -14.48
N LEU A 5 -6.24 9.41 -14.49
CA LEU A 5 -7.16 9.70 -15.59
C LEU A 5 -8.29 10.65 -15.15
N SER A 6 -8.44 10.83 -13.85
CA SER A 6 -9.53 11.61 -13.30
C SER A 6 -9.16 13.10 -13.20
N SER A 7 -10.02 13.95 -13.68
CA SER A 7 -10.04 15.36 -13.34
C SER A 7 -10.78 15.63 -12.02
N ILE A 8 -11.26 14.58 -11.36
CA ILE A 8 -11.92 14.69 -10.07
C ILE A 8 -10.84 14.93 -9.02
N GLU A 9 -10.73 16.17 -8.57
CA GLU A 9 -9.87 16.63 -7.47
C GLU A 9 -8.35 16.56 -7.74
N ASP A 10 -7.91 16.40 -8.99
CA ASP A 10 -6.49 16.28 -9.38
C ASP A 10 -5.69 15.20 -8.59
N GLU A 11 -6.35 14.17 -8.09
CA GLU A 11 -5.76 13.11 -7.25
C GLU A 11 -5.78 11.75 -7.92
N TYR A 12 -4.90 10.86 -7.45
CA TYR A 12 -5.00 9.44 -7.75
C TYR A 12 -6.16 8.84 -6.95
N LYS A 13 -7.16 8.33 -7.64
CA LYS A 13 -8.38 7.81 -7.02
C LYS A 13 -8.64 6.38 -7.48
N GLY A 14 -8.85 5.49 -6.52
CA GLY A 14 -9.31 4.12 -6.75
C GLY A 14 -10.80 3.99 -6.43
N VAL A 15 -11.37 2.86 -6.78
CA VAL A 15 -12.74 2.48 -6.41
C VAL A 15 -12.70 1.48 -5.27
N ARG A 16 -13.49 1.72 -4.22
CA ARG A 16 -13.58 0.79 -3.11
C ARG A 16 -14.16 -0.55 -3.59
N GLN A 17 -13.51 -1.64 -3.20
CA GLN A 17 -13.94 -2.98 -3.58
C GLN A 17 -15.33 -3.30 -2.98
N GLY A 18 -16.17 -3.99 -3.76
CA GLY A 18 -17.47 -4.48 -3.30
C GLY A 18 -18.63 -3.49 -3.43
N THR A 19 -18.41 -2.31 -4.00
CA THR A 19 -19.50 -1.35 -4.28
C THR A 19 -20.55 -1.90 -5.24
N GLY A 20 -20.19 -2.90 -6.04
CA GLY A 20 -21.08 -3.56 -7.00
C GLY A 20 -21.60 -2.64 -8.11
N VAL A 21 -20.95 -1.52 -8.33
CA VAL A 21 -21.32 -0.55 -9.33
C VAL A 21 -20.67 -0.94 -10.65
N ALA A 22 -21.45 -1.49 -11.56
CA ALA A 22 -21.09 -1.62 -12.97
C ALA A 22 -21.39 -0.28 -13.67
N ASP A 23 -20.76 0.79 -13.19
CA ASP A 23 -21.14 2.14 -13.59
C ASP A 23 -19.96 2.86 -14.23
N ASN A 24 -20.19 3.43 -15.40
CA ASN A 24 -19.22 4.22 -16.13
C ASN A 24 -18.78 5.49 -15.36
N ARG A 25 -19.46 5.86 -14.29
CA ARG A 25 -19.10 7.00 -13.44
C ARG A 25 -17.69 6.93 -12.89
N TYR A 26 -17.18 5.71 -12.63
CA TYR A 26 -15.82 5.50 -12.12
C TYR A 26 -14.76 5.33 -13.23
N SER A 27 -15.15 5.46 -14.50
CA SER A 27 -14.24 5.28 -15.63
C SER A 27 -13.09 6.29 -15.67
N THR A 28 -13.23 7.42 -14.99
CA THR A 28 -12.22 8.47 -14.87
C THR A 28 -11.27 8.28 -13.68
N HIS A 29 -11.48 7.24 -12.86
CA HIS A 29 -10.58 6.93 -11.77
C HIS A 29 -9.22 6.42 -12.27
N SER A 30 -8.23 6.41 -11.38
CA SER A 30 -6.87 6.00 -11.74
C SER A 30 -6.82 4.58 -12.31
N GLN A 31 -6.04 4.40 -13.35
CA GLN A 31 -5.84 3.12 -14.02
C GLN A 31 -4.37 2.70 -13.94
N THR A 32 -4.13 1.39 -13.88
CA THR A 32 -2.79 0.85 -13.95
C THR A 32 -2.17 1.03 -15.33
N THR A 33 -0.85 1.24 -15.35
CA THR A 33 -0.06 1.26 -16.61
C THR A 33 0.48 -0.11 -16.99
N ILE A 34 0.12 -1.17 -16.26
CA ILE A 34 0.55 -2.53 -16.57
C ILE A 34 -0.21 -3.04 -17.79
N THR A 35 0.53 -3.59 -18.73
CA THR A 35 0.05 -4.12 -20.00
C THR A 35 0.47 -5.58 -20.15
N PRO A 36 -0.10 -6.34 -21.11
CA PRO A 36 0.33 -7.71 -21.39
C PRO A 36 1.81 -7.86 -21.75
N SER A 37 2.47 -6.79 -22.18
CA SER A 37 3.91 -6.76 -22.48
C SER A 37 4.79 -6.27 -21.33
N SER A 38 4.21 -5.93 -20.19
CA SER A 38 4.98 -5.54 -19.03
C SER A 38 5.78 -6.71 -18.48
N LYS A 39 6.98 -6.42 -17.94
CA LYS A 39 7.83 -7.44 -17.33
C LYS A 39 7.12 -8.05 -16.12
N ILE A 40 7.20 -9.36 -15.99
CA ILE A 40 6.75 -10.07 -14.80
C ILE A 40 7.83 -9.95 -13.74
N ILE A 41 7.45 -9.45 -12.57
CA ILE A 41 8.31 -9.41 -11.38
C ILE A 41 8.06 -10.71 -10.63
N VAL A 42 9.10 -11.51 -10.42
CA VAL A 42 9.01 -12.77 -9.65
C VAL A 42 9.30 -12.51 -8.17
N MET A 43 10.27 -11.66 -7.90
CA MET A 43 10.63 -11.19 -6.56
C MET A 43 11.35 -9.86 -6.69
N SER A 44 10.93 -8.87 -5.93
CA SER A 44 11.57 -7.56 -5.97
C SER A 44 12.70 -7.44 -4.94
N ALA A 45 13.71 -6.61 -5.23
CA ALA A 45 14.74 -6.32 -4.25
C ALA A 45 14.16 -5.59 -3.02
N ALA A 46 13.11 -4.79 -3.20
CA ALA A 46 12.38 -4.14 -2.11
C ALA A 46 11.79 -5.16 -1.14
N GLU A 47 11.19 -6.21 -1.66
CA GLU A 47 10.64 -7.30 -0.84
C GLU A 47 11.70 -7.94 0.05
N VAL A 48 12.88 -8.23 -0.49
CA VAL A 48 14.00 -8.80 0.29
C VAL A 48 14.40 -7.88 1.45
N TRP A 49 14.48 -6.57 1.21
CA TRP A 49 14.80 -5.61 2.27
C TRP A 49 13.75 -5.57 3.37
N PHE A 50 12.47 -5.62 3.02
CA PHE A 50 11.40 -5.67 4.02
C PHE A 50 11.36 -6.99 4.78
N LEU A 51 11.67 -8.12 4.14
CA LEU A 51 11.84 -9.41 4.83
C LEU A 51 12.99 -9.37 5.83
N ARG A 52 14.12 -8.73 5.48
CA ARG A 52 15.23 -8.51 6.40
C ARG A 52 14.82 -7.62 7.58
N ALA A 53 14.10 -6.52 7.30
CA ALA A 53 13.60 -5.63 8.35
C ALA A 53 12.68 -6.39 9.34
N GLU A 54 11.76 -7.19 8.83
CA GLU A 54 10.88 -8.02 9.67
C GLU A 54 11.67 -9.06 10.46
N ALA A 55 12.62 -9.75 9.82
CA ALA A 55 13.45 -10.76 10.49
C ALA A 55 14.28 -10.15 11.62
N ALA A 56 14.89 -8.98 11.38
CA ALA A 56 15.63 -8.25 12.40
C ALA A 56 14.73 -7.82 13.57
N LEU A 57 13.53 -7.31 13.27
CA LEU A 57 12.56 -6.89 14.28
C LEU A 57 12.07 -8.06 15.14
N ARG A 58 11.82 -9.22 14.52
CA ARG A 58 11.26 -10.38 15.21
C ARG A 58 12.29 -11.23 15.93
N TYR A 59 13.45 -11.44 15.32
CA TYR A 59 14.43 -12.45 15.70
C TYR A 59 15.81 -11.91 16.04
N ASN A 60 16.01 -10.59 15.95
CA ASN A 60 17.29 -9.94 16.25
C ASN A 60 18.45 -10.55 15.45
N THR A 61 18.30 -10.60 14.12
CA THR A 61 19.28 -11.22 13.20
C THR A 61 20.59 -10.44 13.05
N GLY A 62 20.71 -9.28 13.69
CA GLY A 62 21.89 -8.42 13.61
C GLY A 62 21.79 -7.33 12.54
N ASP A 63 20.79 -7.36 11.67
CA ASP A 63 20.50 -6.26 10.74
C ASP A 63 19.89 -5.07 11.50
N ASP A 64 20.17 -3.86 11.03
CA ASP A 64 19.51 -2.65 11.50
C ASP A 64 18.12 -2.54 10.85
N VAL A 65 17.08 -2.58 11.67
CA VAL A 65 15.68 -2.60 11.24
C VAL A 65 15.31 -1.34 10.45
N GLU A 66 15.69 -0.15 10.96
CA GLU A 66 15.41 1.13 10.31
C GLU A 66 16.09 1.22 8.95
N ASN A 67 17.36 0.85 8.90
CA ASN A 67 18.11 0.86 7.65
C ASN A 67 17.49 -0.10 6.62
N CYS A 68 17.14 -1.33 7.00
CA CYS A 68 16.49 -2.27 6.10
C CYS A 68 15.15 -1.75 5.59
N TYR A 69 14.35 -1.14 6.45
CA TYR A 69 13.09 -0.49 6.09
C TYR A 69 13.30 0.62 5.06
N LYS A 70 14.20 1.57 5.34
CA LYS A 70 14.50 2.69 4.44
C LYS A 70 15.06 2.22 3.10
N GLN A 71 15.90 1.19 3.09
CA GLN A 71 16.41 0.58 1.85
C GLN A 71 15.26 -0.05 1.04
N GLY A 72 14.34 -0.75 1.69
CA GLY A 72 13.16 -1.31 1.03
C GLY A 72 12.34 -0.26 0.30
N VAL A 73 12.03 0.85 0.96
CA VAL A 73 11.32 1.99 0.34
C VAL A 73 12.12 2.58 -0.82
N THR A 74 13.42 2.85 -0.60
CA THR A 74 14.29 3.46 -1.62
C THR A 74 14.36 2.61 -2.89
N VAL A 75 14.54 1.32 -2.74
CA VAL A 75 14.62 0.39 -3.89
C VAL A 75 13.26 0.26 -4.59
N SER A 76 12.15 0.32 -3.85
CA SER A 76 10.81 0.34 -4.42
C SER A 76 10.59 1.59 -5.28
N PHE A 77 10.98 2.77 -4.82
CA PHE A 77 10.93 4.00 -5.61
C PHE A 77 11.77 3.89 -6.88
N ALA A 78 13.00 3.39 -6.77
CA ALA A 78 13.89 3.20 -7.92
C ALA A 78 13.32 2.21 -8.95
N GLN A 79 12.65 1.13 -8.50
CA GLN A 79 12.01 0.15 -9.39
C GLN A 79 10.95 0.80 -10.30
N TRP A 80 10.26 1.81 -9.80
CA TRP A 80 9.18 2.49 -10.51
C TRP A 80 9.57 3.84 -11.11
N ASP A 81 10.87 4.19 -11.06
CA ASP A 81 11.39 5.49 -11.50
C ASP A 81 10.61 6.66 -10.83
N ALA A 82 10.29 6.48 -9.55
CA ALA A 82 9.58 7.47 -8.76
C ALA A 82 10.56 8.41 -8.06
N ASN A 83 10.19 9.68 -7.97
CA ASN A 83 10.97 10.72 -7.29
C ASN A 83 10.46 10.99 -5.87
N GLY A 84 11.24 11.71 -5.07
CA GLY A 84 10.81 12.21 -3.77
C GLY A 84 10.90 11.21 -2.63
N VAL A 85 11.74 10.17 -2.75
CA VAL A 85 11.89 9.14 -1.70
C VAL A 85 12.35 9.72 -0.35
N SER A 86 13.18 10.73 -0.35
CA SER A 86 13.64 11.38 0.88
C SER A 86 12.51 12.08 1.61
N ASP A 87 11.68 12.82 0.88
CA ASP A 87 10.52 13.51 1.45
C ASP A 87 9.47 12.50 1.94
N TYR A 88 9.28 11.43 1.19
CA TYR A 88 8.39 10.33 1.58
C TYR A 88 8.82 9.67 2.89
N LEU A 89 10.12 9.39 3.07
CA LEU A 89 10.66 8.77 4.29
C LEU A 89 10.60 9.68 5.52
N GLU A 90 10.43 10.98 5.33
CA GLU A 90 10.24 11.95 6.41
C GLU A 90 8.78 12.43 6.55
N SER A 91 7.87 11.89 5.72
CA SER A 91 6.47 12.28 5.74
C SER A 91 5.73 11.74 6.97
N ASP A 92 4.98 12.62 7.60
CA ASP A 92 4.02 12.30 8.66
C ASP A 92 2.59 12.07 8.11
N ASP A 93 2.46 11.94 6.79
CA ASP A 93 1.18 11.66 6.14
C ASP A 93 0.64 10.29 6.55
N ARG A 94 -0.66 10.24 6.72
CA ARG A 94 -1.38 9.04 7.14
C ARG A 94 -2.33 8.57 6.05
N PRO A 95 -2.68 7.28 6.03
CA PRO A 95 -3.74 6.81 5.15
C PRO A 95 -5.00 7.63 5.33
N ALA A 96 -5.53 8.17 4.24
CA ALA A 96 -6.75 8.97 4.26
C ALA A 96 -8.01 8.11 4.36
N ALA A 97 -9.10 8.68 4.86
CA ALA A 97 -10.42 8.11 4.72
C ALA A 97 -10.79 8.02 3.23
N TYR A 98 -11.51 6.98 2.86
CA TYR A 98 -12.06 6.88 1.52
C TYR A 98 -13.39 7.66 1.46
N VAL A 99 -13.43 8.68 0.62
CA VAL A 99 -14.64 9.44 0.33
C VAL A 99 -15.07 9.11 -1.10
N ASP A 100 -16.23 8.48 -1.24
CA ASP A 100 -16.79 8.17 -2.54
C ASP A 100 -17.41 9.43 -3.14
N VAL A 101 -17.06 9.72 -4.40
CA VAL A 101 -17.51 10.96 -5.08
C VAL A 101 -18.96 10.91 -5.56
N PHE A 102 -19.60 9.75 -5.56
CA PHE A 102 -20.94 9.57 -6.08
C PHE A 102 -21.96 9.10 -5.04
N ASP A 103 -21.52 8.33 -4.02
CA ASP A 103 -22.43 7.75 -3.06
C ASP A 103 -21.77 7.60 -1.68
N ALA A 104 -22.13 8.49 -0.77
CA ALA A 104 -21.57 8.54 0.59
C ALA A 104 -21.73 7.23 1.39
N LYS A 105 -22.63 6.33 1.00
CA LYS A 105 -22.75 5.01 1.64
C LYS A 105 -21.50 4.15 1.46
N PHE A 106 -20.66 4.46 0.47
CA PHE A 106 -19.41 3.78 0.21
C PHE A 106 -18.21 4.41 0.92
N ASN A 107 -18.40 5.50 1.65
CA ASN A 107 -17.34 6.10 2.46
C ASN A 107 -16.79 5.08 3.46
N ALA A 108 -15.54 5.25 3.82
CA ALA A 108 -14.91 4.45 4.86
C ALA A 108 -13.84 5.27 5.59
N ASP A 109 -13.73 5.03 6.88
CA ASP A 109 -12.67 5.65 7.69
C ASP A 109 -11.28 5.18 7.26
N ALA A 110 -10.28 5.99 7.59
CA ALA A 110 -8.89 5.62 7.40
C ALA A 110 -8.59 4.30 8.13
N PRO A 111 -7.96 3.31 7.47
CA PRO A 111 -7.77 1.99 8.05
C PRO A 111 -6.65 1.95 9.09
N SER A 112 -5.74 2.91 9.07
CA SER A 112 -4.55 2.96 9.92
C SER A 112 -4.09 4.40 10.16
N THR A 113 -3.22 4.58 11.14
CA THR A 113 -2.54 5.84 11.45
C THR A 113 -1.04 5.78 11.18
N ILE A 114 -0.55 4.69 10.60
CA ILE A 114 0.88 4.48 10.31
C ILE A 114 1.36 5.46 9.24
N THR A 115 2.48 6.11 9.52
CA THR A 115 3.16 7.03 8.61
C THR A 115 4.33 6.34 7.89
N PRO A 116 4.80 6.84 6.73
CA PRO A 116 6.02 6.36 6.09
C PRO A 116 7.28 6.59 6.94
N LYS A 117 7.30 7.67 7.72
CA LYS A 117 8.42 8.02 8.57
C LYS A 117 8.68 6.97 9.63
N TRP A 118 9.95 6.56 9.76
CA TRP A 118 10.35 5.62 10.79
C TRP A 118 10.30 6.27 12.17
N ASP A 119 9.75 5.54 13.13
CA ASP A 119 9.69 5.96 14.52
C ASP A 119 10.43 4.94 15.41
N ASN A 120 11.57 5.34 15.95
CA ASN A 120 12.37 4.51 16.84
C ASN A 120 11.70 4.30 18.20
N THR A 121 10.79 5.18 18.61
CA THR A 121 10.08 5.10 19.89
C THR A 121 8.82 4.23 19.81
N ALA A 122 8.34 3.94 18.60
CA ALA A 122 7.19 3.06 18.36
C ALA A 122 7.44 1.67 18.94
N ASP A 123 6.37 1.02 19.37
CA ASP A 123 6.46 -0.35 19.83
C ASP A 123 6.73 -1.35 18.67
N LYS A 124 6.94 -2.61 19.03
CA LYS A 124 7.28 -3.65 18.06
C LYS A 124 6.15 -3.89 17.04
N GLU A 125 4.91 -3.77 17.46
CA GLU A 125 3.75 -4.02 16.62
C GLU A 125 3.52 -2.88 15.62
N GLU A 126 3.67 -1.63 16.05
CA GLU A 126 3.63 -0.48 15.15
C GLU A 126 4.76 -0.50 14.11
N LYS A 127 5.98 -0.88 14.54
CA LYS A 127 7.11 -1.07 13.62
C LYS A 127 6.81 -2.15 12.60
N LEU A 128 6.20 -3.26 13.03
CA LEU A 128 5.79 -4.35 12.14
C LEU A 128 4.73 -3.88 11.13
N GLU A 129 3.68 -3.20 11.60
CA GLU A 129 2.65 -2.64 10.73
C GLU A 129 3.26 -1.72 9.67
N ARG A 130 4.21 -0.87 10.05
CA ARG A 130 4.93 0.04 9.13
C ARG A 130 5.70 -0.73 8.07
N ILE A 131 6.50 -1.73 8.48
CA ILE A 131 7.28 -2.56 7.55
C ILE A 131 6.36 -3.28 6.57
N ILE A 132 5.33 -3.96 7.06
CA ILE A 132 4.44 -4.76 6.22
C ILE A 132 3.58 -3.88 5.31
N THR A 133 3.17 -2.71 5.77
CA THR A 133 2.44 -1.75 4.92
C THR A 133 3.28 -1.33 3.72
N GLN A 134 4.55 -0.99 3.94
CA GLN A 134 5.45 -0.61 2.84
C GLN A 134 5.81 -1.81 1.95
N LYS A 135 6.01 -2.99 2.53
CA LYS A 135 6.19 -4.24 1.76
C LYS A 135 4.99 -4.48 0.85
N TRP A 136 3.77 -4.35 1.37
CA TRP A 136 2.54 -4.57 0.61
C TRP A 136 2.43 -3.62 -0.58
N LEU A 137 2.80 -2.35 -0.41
CA LEU A 137 2.86 -1.37 -1.52
C LEU A 137 3.91 -1.76 -2.55
N ALA A 138 5.10 -2.19 -2.10
CA ALA A 138 6.20 -2.59 -2.96
C ALA A 138 5.94 -3.88 -3.75
N LEU A 139 5.06 -4.75 -3.24
CA LEU A 139 4.64 -5.98 -3.91
C LEU A 139 3.77 -5.75 -5.15
N TYR A 140 3.28 -4.52 -5.38
CA TYR A 140 2.51 -4.26 -6.60
C TYR A 140 3.35 -4.60 -7.86
N PRO A 141 2.82 -5.39 -8.84
CA PRO A 141 1.44 -5.87 -8.97
C PRO A 141 1.22 -7.32 -8.47
N GLU A 142 2.12 -7.88 -7.66
CA GLU A 142 2.08 -9.27 -7.17
C GLU A 142 0.97 -9.47 -6.11
N GLY A 143 -0.28 -9.49 -6.58
CA GLY A 143 -1.45 -9.55 -5.70
C GLY A 143 -1.55 -10.81 -4.84
N CYS A 144 -1.04 -11.95 -5.32
CA CYS A 144 -1.05 -13.20 -4.55
C CYS A 144 -0.13 -13.11 -3.33
N GLU A 145 1.07 -12.55 -3.53
CA GLU A 145 2.02 -12.37 -2.43
C GLU A 145 1.52 -11.30 -1.45
N ALA A 146 1.01 -10.18 -1.95
CA ALA A 146 0.40 -9.14 -1.12
C ALA A 146 -0.77 -9.68 -0.27
N TRP A 147 -1.59 -10.57 -0.82
CA TRP A 147 -2.67 -11.23 -0.10
C TRP A 147 -2.13 -12.20 0.96
N ALA A 148 -1.10 -12.98 0.64
CA ALA A 148 -0.45 -13.90 1.57
C ALA A 148 0.14 -13.14 2.78
N GLU A 149 0.81 -12.01 2.53
CA GLU A 149 1.35 -11.15 3.58
C GLU A 149 0.27 -10.61 4.52
N GLN A 150 -0.82 -10.10 3.97
CA GLN A 150 -1.93 -9.59 4.76
C GLN A 150 -2.58 -10.70 5.60
N ARG A 151 -2.70 -11.91 5.05
CA ARG A 151 -3.23 -13.08 5.77
C ARG A 151 -2.29 -13.56 6.88
N ARG A 152 -0.99 -13.48 6.65
CA ARG A 152 0.04 -13.93 7.59
C ARG A 152 0.18 -13.00 8.79
N THR A 153 0.05 -11.69 8.56
CA THR A 153 0.41 -10.66 9.54
C THR A 153 -0.79 -9.86 10.06
N GLY A 154 -1.90 -9.83 9.33
CA GLY A 154 -3.01 -8.90 9.55
C GLY A 154 -2.76 -7.51 8.98
N TYR A 155 -1.60 -7.25 8.38
CA TYR A 155 -1.21 -5.97 7.80
C TYR A 155 -1.03 -6.04 6.28
N PRO A 156 -1.19 -4.92 5.55
CA PRO A 156 -1.71 -3.65 6.08
C PRO A 156 -3.17 -3.77 6.55
N ARG A 157 -3.58 -2.85 7.41
CA ARG A 157 -5.00 -2.68 7.70
C ARG A 157 -5.66 -2.07 6.46
N LEU A 158 -6.53 -2.84 5.84
CA LEU A 158 -7.20 -2.45 4.60
C LEU A 158 -8.61 -1.92 4.88
N ILE A 159 -9.07 -1.01 4.02
CA ILE A 159 -10.47 -0.62 4.00
C ILE A 159 -11.33 -1.87 3.72
N LYS A 160 -12.28 -2.14 4.59
CA LYS A 160 -13.16 -3.30 4.44
C LYS A 160 -13.94 -3.21 3.13
N VAL A 161 -14.13 -4.37 2.49
CA VAL A 161 -14.98 -4.49 1.31
C VAL A 161 -16.36 -3.93 1.61
N ALA A 162 -16.92 -3.11 0.73
CA ALA A 162 -18.29 -2.64 0.87
C ALA A 162 -19.22 -3.85 0.73
N VAL A 163 -19.96 -4.16 1.79
CA VAL A 163 -20.92 -5.26 1.76
C VAL A 163 -22.11 -4.80 0.93
N LYS A 164 -22.27 -5.37 -0.25
CA LYS A 164 -23.54 -5.31 -0.93
C LYS A 164 -24.48 -6.19 -0.14
N ASP A 165 -25.60 -5.62 0.37
CA ASP A 165 -26.68 -6.44 0.94
C ASP A 165 -26.97 -7.57 -0.04
N ARG A 166 -26.56 -8.78 0.30
CA ARG A 166 -27.06 -9.97 -0.36
C ARG A 166 -28.52 -10.08 0.08
N LYS A 167 -29.40 -9.53 -0.73
CA LYS A 167 -30.80 -9.96 -0.64
C LYS A 167 -30.77 -11.45 -0.93
N SER A 168 -31.00 -12.19 0.13
CA SER A 168 -31.28 -13.61 0.11
C SER A 168 -32.45 -13.93 -0.83
#